data_7de9657c924cda2bf4e74220243d1590
#
_entry.id   7de9657c924cda2bf4e74220243d1590
#
_cell.length_a   1.000
_cell.length_b   1.000
_cell.length_c   1.000
_cell.angle_alpha   90.00
_cell.angle_beta   90.00
_cell.angle_gamma   90.00
#
_symmetry.space_group_name_H-M   'P 1'
#
loop_
_entity.id
_entity.type
_entity.pdbx_description
1 polymer ?
#
loop_
_entity_poly.entity_id
_entity_poly.type
_entity_poly.pdbx_seq_one_letter_code
_entity_poly.pdbx_strand_id
1 'polypeptide(L)'
;MNRTSARPAGPRTALMVVADTAAAASSGVDEGADLIDLTGAVPAEVAAFRQAHPGVPVCADADTDAYGGPAGLTRDPAVAAASGARLICARQEEAARSGLPPERLLIETSPAGLVAALAGGYPVLVDLTGTGTGAGPGRTSPDSGTSPGEAAIPGDGPPGAAALAVAALSGWLGAAVVRTLHPQPVRRALDLTDSVRGVRPPARTVRGLA
;
A
#
# COMPACT_ATOMS: atom_id res chain seq x y z
N MET A 1 -35.24 20.47 -5.15
CA MET A 1 -34.35 19.83 -4.15
C MET A 1 -33.72 18.61 -4.79
N ASN A 2 -32.51 18.77 -5.39
CA ASN A 2 -31.78 17.66 -5.99
C ASN A 2 -31.13 16.86 -4.86
N ARG A 3 -31.63 15.66 -4.61
CA ARG A 3 -30.91 14.64 -3.82
C ARG A 3 -29.72 14.21 -4.67
N THR A 4 -28.56 14.77 -4.40
CA THR A 4 -27.29 14.22 -4.85
C THR A 4 -27.26 12.77 -4.35
N SER A 5 -27.44 11.81 -5.24
CA SER A 5 -27.31 10.39 -4.90
C SER A 5 -25.89 10.20 -4.39
N ALA A 6 -25.74 10.00 -3.10
CA ALA A 6 -24.47 9.63 -2.51
C ALA A 6 -23.98 8.38 -3.23
N ARG A 7 -22.84 8.49 -3.90
CA ARG A 7 -22.16 7.34 -4.50
C ARG A 7 -22.00 6.30 -3.41
N PRO A 8 -22.39 5.03 -3.61
CA PRO A 8 -22.22 4.03 -2.57
C PRO A 8 -20.77 4.02 -2.14
N ALA A 9 -20.53 4.00 -0.83
CA ALA A 9 -19.21 3.93 -0.26
C ALA A 9 -18.52 2.68 -0.83
N GLY A 10 -17.48 2.87 -1.63
CA GLY A 10 -16.67 1.78 -2.17
C GLY A 10 -15.94 1.03 -1.05
N PRO A 11 -15.28 -0.11 -1.33
CA PRO A 11 -14.53 -0.84 -0.33
C PRO A 11 -13.43 0.05 0.29
N ARG A 12 -13.06 -0.27 1.53
CA ARG A 12 -11.95 0.38 2.24
C ARG A 12 -10.64 0.18 1.46
N THR A 13 -9.82 1.21 1.37
CA THR A 13 -8.47 1.10 0.81
C THR A 13 -7.58 0.29 1.74
N ALA A 14 -6.99 -0.78 1.23
CA ALA A 14 -6.07 -1.62 1.98
C ALA A 14 -4.68 -0.96 2.09
N LEU A 15 -3.99 -1.22 3.21
CA LEU A 15 -2.62 -0.76 3.45
C LEU A 15 -1.65 -1.93 3.27
N MET A 16 -0.70 -1.79 2.34
CA MET A 16 0.42 -2.70 2.13
C MET A 16 1.69 -2.10 2.73
N VAL A 17 2.38 -2.87 3.56
CA VAL A 17 3.64 -2.45 4.19
C VAL A 17 4.79 -3.26 3.61
N VAL A 18 5.86 -2.55 3.21
CA VAL A 18 7.10 -3.17 2.74
C VAL A 18 7.97 -3.51 3.95
N ALA A 19 8.45 -4.74 4.00
CA ALA A 19 9.35 -5.24 5.03
C ALA A 19 10.38 -6.19 4.42
N ASP A 20 11.53 -6.31 5.05
CA ASP A 20 12.62 -7.21 4.66
C ASP A 20 12.78 -8.40 5.61
N THR A 21 12.17 -8.31 6.79
CA THR A 21 12.21 -9.34 7.84
C THR A 21 10.83 -9.68 8.37
N ALA A 22 10.66 -10.88 8.93
CA ALA A 22 9.43 -11.30 9.58
C ALA A 22 9.06 -10.39 10.78
N ALA A 23 10.06 -9.91 11.51
CA ALA A 23 9.86 -9.02 12.65
C ALA A 23 9.30 -7.65 12.19
N ALA A 24 9.89 -7.04 11.16
CA ALA A 24 9.41 -5.78 10.60
C ALA A 24 7.99 -5.96 10.00
N ALA A 25 7.73 -7.07 9.33
CA ALA A 25 6.42 -7.41 8.80
C ALA A 25 5.37 -7.54 9.92
N SER A 26 5.69 -8.20 11.02
CA SER A 26 4.81 -8.34 12.20
C SER A 26 4.51 -6.98 12.82
N SER A 27 5.51 -6.11 12.99
CA SER A 27 5.30 -4.73 13.43
C SER A 27 4.36 -3.98 12.49
N GLY A 28 4.51 -4.15 11.18
CA GLY A 28 3.59 -3.56 10.19
C GLY A 28 2.14 -3.98 10.38
N VAL A 29 1.89 -5.26 10.71
CA VAL A 29 0.55 -5.77 11.02
C VAL A 29 -0.01 -5.12 12.28
N ASP A 30 0.79 -5.03 13.35
CA ASP A 30 0.40 -4.38 14.61
C ASP A 30 0.07 -2.89 14.41
N GLU A 31 0.73 -2.24 13.45
CA GLU A 31 0.49 -0.85 13.04
C GLU A 31 -0.66 -0.67 12.04
N GLY A 32 -1.34 -1.75 11.68
CA GLY A 32 -2.58 -1.72 10.89
C GLY A 32 -2.40 -2.01 9.41
N ALA A 33 -1.34 -2.71 9.00
CA ALA A 33 -1.23 -3.25 7.64
C ALA A 33 -2.32 -4.31 7.38
N ASP A 34 -2.91 -4.26 6.20
CA ASP A 34 -3.85 -5.26 5.70
C ASP A 34 -3.10 -6.32 4.84
N LEU A 35 -1.93 -5.96 4.29
CA LEU A 35 -1.07 -6.80 3.44
C LEU A 35 0.40 -6.48 3.73
N ILE A 36 1.27 -7.48 3.51
CA ILE A 36 2.72 -7.31 3.66
C ILE A 36 3.42 -7.58 2.32
N ASP A 37 4.38 -6.73 1.98
CA ASP A 37 5.29 -6.93 0.86
C ASP A 37 6.67 -7.33 1.39
N LEU A 38 7.01 -8.60 1.19
CA LEU A 38 8.29 -9.23 1.50
C LEU A 38 9.11 -9.50 0.23
N THR A 39 8.86 -8.75 -0.86
CA THR A 39 9.66 -8.85 -2.09
C THR A 39 11.13 -8.53 -1.77
N GLY A 40 12.04 -9.45 -2.10
CA GLY A 40 13.46 -9.36 -1.77
C GLY A 40 13.86 -9.91 -0.38
N ALA A 41 12.90 -10.27 0.48
CA ALA A 41 13.20 -10.98 1.71
C ALA A 41 13.66 -12.41 1.45
N VAL A 42 14.54 -12.94 2.30
CA VAL A 42 14.96 -14.34 2.18
C VAL A 42 13.80 -15.29 2.49
N PRO A 43 13.73 -16.49 1.86
CA PRO A 43 12.59 -17.41 2.01
C PRO A 43 12.28 -17.78 3.47
N ALA A 44 13.29 -17.85 4.33
CA ALA A 44 13.12 -18.15 5.75
C ALA A 44 12.30 -17.07 6.48
N GLU A 45 12.47 -15.78 6.15
CA GLU A 45 11.71 -14.68 6.72
C GLU A 45 10.24 -14.74 6.26
N VAL A 46 10.02 -15.02 4.98
CA VAL A 46 8.66 -15.19 4.43
C VAL A 46 7.93 -16.34 5.13
N ALA A 47 8.61 -17.49 5.32
CA ALA A 47 8.06 -18.65 6.00
C ALA A 47 7.75 -18.35 7.48
N ALA A 48 8.67 -17.70 8.19
CA ALA A 48 8.51 -17.32 9.60
C ALA A 48 7.31 -16.36 9.77
N PHE A 49 7.20 -15.33 8.92
CA PHE A 49 6.08 -14.41 8.97
C PHE A 49 4.73 -15.13 8.74
N ARG A 50 4.65 -16.01 7.74
CA ARG A 50 3.42 -16.74 7.43
C ARG A 50 3.00 -17.70 8.52
N GLN A 51 3.96 -18.31 9.21
CA GLN A 51 3.66 -19.15 10.36
C GLN A 51 3.04 -18.33 11.50
N ALA A 52 3.54 -17.10 11.74
CA ALA A 52 3.04 -16.22 12.78
C ALA A 52 1.69 -15.56 12.39
N HIS A 53 1.48 -15.27 11.11
CA HIS A 53 0.33 -14.52 10.60
C HIS A 53 -0.34 -15.21 9.40
N PRO A 54 -0.93 -16.42 9.57
CA PRO A 54 -1.43 -17.23 8.46
C PRO A 54 -2.60 -16.60 7.68
N GLY A 55 -3.27 -15.60 8.27
CA GLY A 55 -4.40 -14.89 7.65
C GLY A 55 -4.02 -13.60 6.93
N VAL A 56 -2.76 -13.16 7.01
CA VAL A 56 -2.31 -11.91 6.37
C VAL A 56 -1.80 -12.19 4.96
N PRO A 57 -2.36 -11.54 3.93
CA PRO A 57 -1.88 -11.68 2.56
C PRO A 57 -0.43 -11.18 2.41
N VAL A 58 0.39 -11.92 1.65
CA VAL A 58 1.80 -11.62 1.42
C VAL A 58 2.06 -11.47 -0.07
N CYS A 59 2.85 -10.45 -0.44
CA CYS A 59 3.57 -10.36 -1.70
C CYS A 59 5.01 -10.80 -1.46
N ALA A 60 5.53 -11.74 -2.26
CA ALA A 60 6.90 -12.21 -2.20
C ALA A 60 7.38 -12.64 -3.59
N ASP A 61 8.70 -12.90 -3.74
CA ASP A 61 9.27 -13.34 -5.00
C ASP A 61 8.86 -14.78 -5.36
N ALA A 62 8.87 -15.09 -6.66
CA ALA A 62 8.36 -16.35 -7.23
C ALA A 62 9.04 -17.63 -6.70
N ASP A 63 10.30 -17.53 -6.27
CA ASP A 63 11.12 -18.68 -5.83
C ASP A 63 10.76 -19.18 -4.42
N THR A 64 9.81 -18.56 -3.76
CA THR A 64 9.36 -19.04 -2.46
C THR A 64 8.17 -19.97 -2.67
N ASP A 65 8.28 -21.27 -2.31
CA ASP A 65 7.17 -22.23 -2.17
C ASP A 65 6.04 -21.70 -1.25
N ALA A 66 6.17 -20.47 -0.91
CA ALA A 66 5.39 -19.70 0.05
C ALA A 66 4.07 -19.14 -0.50
N TYR A 67 3.78 -19.27 -1.81
CA TYR A 67 2.49 -18.85 -2.38
C TYR A 67 1.37 -19.79 -1.95
N GLY A 68 0.99 -19.71 -0.70
CA GLY A 68 -0.10 -20.48 -0.13
C GLY A 68 -1.44 -19.80 -0.32
N GLY A 69 -2.11 -20.06 -1.43
CA GLY A 69 -3.52 -19.80 -1.55
C GLY A 69 -3.95 -18.45 -2.15
N PRO A 70 -5.26 -18.23 -2.30
CA PRO A 70 -5.85 -17.12 -3.06
C PRO A 70 -5.70 -15.73 -2.44
N ALA A 71 -5.16 -15.64 -1.23
CA ALA A 71 -4.94 -14.35 -0.55
C ALA A 71 -3.58 -13.71 -0.88
N GLY A 72 -2.65 -14.42 -1.52
CA GLY A 72 -1.32 -13.92 -1.86
C GLY A 72 -1.32 -12.92 -3.02
N LEU A 73 -0.21 -12.19 -3.15
CA LEU A 73 0.07 -11.31 -4.27
C LEU A 73 1.40 -11.72 -4.90
N THR A 74 1.52 -11.56 -6.22
CA THR A 74 2.73 -11.88 -6.97
C THR A 74 2.89 -10.95 -8.16
N ARG A 75 4.13 -10.82 -8.65
CA ARG A 75 4.44 -10.16 -9.92
C ARG A 75 4.64 -11.16 -11.08
N ASP A 76 4.59 -12.46 -10.78
CA ASP A 76 4.73 -13.52 -11.77
C ASP A 76 3.35 -13.99 -12.26
N PRO A 77 3.03 -13.82 -13.57
CA PRO A 77 1.77 -14.24 -14.13
C PRO A 77 1.52 -15.75 -14.05
N ALA A 78 2.57 -16.57 -14.17
CA ALA A 78 2.45 -18.03 -14.10
C ALA A 78 2.10 -18.48 -12.67
N VAL A 79 2.76 -17.90 -11.67
CA VAL A 79 2.44 -18.10 -10.25
C VAL A 79 1.01 -17.65 -9.96
N ALA A 80 0.62 -16.46 -10.42
CA ALA A 80 -0.75 -15.97 -10.25
C ALA A 80 -1.78 -16.95 -10.83
N ALA A 81 -1.55 -17.44 -12.04
CA ALA A 81 -2.44 -18.40 -12.71
C ALA A 81 -2.57 -19.71 -11.93
N ALA A 82 -1.45 -20.25 -11.42
CA ALA A 82 -1.40 -21.54 -10.74
C ALA A 82 -1.94 -21.51 -9.30
N SER A 83 -1.62 -20.45 -8.54
CA SER A 83 -1.89 -20.38 -7.09
C SER A 83 -3.22 -19.72 -6.71
N GLY A 84 -3.85 -19.02 -7.64
CA GLY A 84 -5.00 -18.17 -7.33
C GLY A 84 -4.64 -16.79 -6.75
N ALA A 85 -3.36 -16.47 -6.56
CA ALA A 85 -2.89 -15.16 -6.09
C ALA A 85 -3.29 -14.02 -7.04
N ARG A 86 -3.33 -12.79 -6.52
CA ARG A 86 -3.54 -11.59 -7.33
C ARG A 86 -2.23 -11.19 -8.01
N LEU A 87 -2.32 -10.79 -9.28
CA LEU A 87 -1.19 -10.33 -10.06
C LEU A 87 -1.02 -8.82 -9.93
N ILE A 88 0.18 -8.37 -9.55
CA ILE A 88 0.58 -6.96 -9.61
C ILE A 88 1.21 -6.70 -10.98
N CYS A 89 0.60 -5.81 -11.75
CA CYS A 89 1.03 -5.42 -13.08
C CYS A 89 1.55 -3.98 -13.08
N ALA A 90 2.67 -3.73 -13.73
CA ALA A 90 3.20 -2.37 -13.89
C ALA A 90 2.41 -1.54 -14.92
N ARG A 91 1.64 -2.20 -15.82
CA ARG A 91 0.90 -1.55 -16.91
C ARG A 91 -0.43 -2.25 -17.17
N GLN A 92 -1.39 -1.48 -17.68
CA GLN A 92 -2.73 -2.01 -18.05
C GLN A 92 -2.66 -3.01 -19.21
N GLU A 93 -1.73 -2.83 -20.16
CA GLU A 93 -1.54 -3.77 -21.27
C GLU A 93 -1.01 -5.13 -20.79
N GLU A 94 -0.24 -5.17 -19.72
CA GLU A 94 0.19 -6.40 -19.06
C GLU A 94 -1.00 -7.11 -18.42
N ALA A 95 -1.81 -6.38 -17.69
CA ALA A 95 -3.03 -6.88 -17.10
C ALA A 95 -3.99 -7.45 -18.15
N ALA A 96 -4.22 -6.75 -19.25
CA ALA A 96 -5.08 -7.20 -20.34
C ALA A 96 -4.56 -8.49 -21.01
N ARG A 97 -3.24 -8.67 -21.08
CA ARG A 97 -2.60 -9.88 -21.65
C ARG A 97 -2.55 -11.08 -20.70
N SER A 98 -2.72 -10.85 -19.40
CA SER A 98 -2.60 -11.91 -18.39
C SER A 98 -3.68 -12.99 -18.49
N GLY A 99 -4.83 -12.66 -19.08
CA GLY A 99 -6.00 -13.57 -19.13
C GLY A 99 -6.70 -13.75 -17.77
N LEU A 100 -6.24 -13.05 -16.72
CA LEU A 100 -6.85 -13.14 -15.40
C LEU A 100 -8.05 -12.17 -15.30
N PRO A 101 -9.06 -12.48 -14.49
CA PRO A 101 -10.19 -11.61 -14.30
C PRO A 101 -9.77 -10.34 -13.52
N PRO A 102 -10.42 -9.18 -13.76
CA PRO A 102 -10.01 -7.88 -13.20
C PRO A 102 -9.84 -7.85 -11.68
N GLU A 103 -10.65 -8.58 -10.94
CA GLU A 103 -10.59 -8.68 -9.47
C GLU A 103 -9.32 -9.35 -8.95
N ARG A 104 -8.62 -10.09 -9.82
CA ARG A 104 -7.33 -10.72 -9.53
C ARG A 104 -6.14 -9.89 -9.98
N LEU A 105 -6.38 -8.69 -10.47
CA LEU A 105 -5.34 -7.79 -10.97
C LEU A 105 -5.21 -6.58 -10.06
N LEU A 106 -3.98 -6.06 -9.97
CA LEU A 106 -3.65 -4.78 -9.35
C LEU A 106 -2.72 -4.02 -10.29
N ILE A 107 -3.09 -2.82 -10.70
CA ILE A 107 -2.20 -1.95 -11.47
C ILE A 107 -1.36 -1.14 -10.49
N GLU A 108 -0.06 -1.39 -10.46
CA GLU A 108 0.87 -0.59 -9.66
C GLU A 108 1.17 0.73 -10.37
N THR A 109 1.10 1.82 -9.63
CA THR A 109 1.39 3.15 -10.15
C THR A 109 2.02 4.06 -9.11
N SER A 110 2.78 5.05 -9.57
CA SER A 110 3.19 6.18 -8.73
C SER A 110 2.02 7.12 -8.47
N PRO A 111 2.13 8.03 -7.49
CA PRO A 111 1.11 9.05 -7.24
C PRO A 111 0.71 9.86 -8.48
N ALA A 112 1.66 10.18 -9.34
CA ALA A 112 1.42 10.95 -10.56
C ALA A 112 0.54 10.20 -11.58
N GLY A 113 0.61 8.86 -11.61
CA GLY A 113 -0.16 8.01 -12.52
C GLY A 113 -1.55 7.62 -12.01
N LEU A 114 -1.89 7.95 -10.76
CA LEU A 114 -3.10 7.45 -10.08
C LEU A 114 -4.39 7.68 -10.88
N VAL A 115 -4.63 8.90 -11.34
CA VAL A 115 -5.87 9.25 -12.05
C VAL A 115 -5.99 8.47 -13.36
N ALA A 116 -4.89 8.36 -14.12
CA ALA A 116 -4.86 7.61 -15.37
C ALA A 116 -5.08 6.10 -15.12
N ALA A 117 -4.45 5.55 -14.08
CA ALA A 117 -4.61 4.14 -13.72
C ALA A 117 -6.06 3.81 -13.32
N LEU A 118 -6.70 4.67 -12.53
CA LEU A 118 -8.11 4.51 -12.12
C LEU A 118 -9.08 4.57 -13.31
N ALA A 119 -8.77 5.39 -14.33
CA ALA A 119 -9.58 5.48 -15.54
C ALA A 119 -9.61 4.16 -16.35
N GLY A 120 -8.63 3.29 -16.17
CA GLY A 120 -8.54 1.99 -16.82
C GLY A 120 -9.50 0.93 -16.28
N GLY A 121 -10.18 1.19 -15.16
CA GLY A 121 -11.20 0.30 -14.60
C GLY A 121 -10.64 -0.90 -13.80
N TYR A 122 -9.34 -1.03 -13.65
CA TYR A 122 -8.71 -2.05 -12.82
C TYR A 122 -8.51 -1.55 -11.37
N PRO A 123 -8.46 -2.46 -10.38
CA PRO A 123 -7.99 -2.11 -9.04
C PRO A 123 -6.56 -1.56 -9.09
N VAL A 124 -6.31 -0.48 -8.34
CA VAL A 124 -5.03 0.26 -8.39
C VAL A 124 -4.30 0.14 -7.06
N LEU A 125 -2.99 -0.16 -7.15
CA LEU A 125 -2.02 -0.05 -6.07
C LEU A 125 -1.19 1.22 -6.28
N VAL A 126 -1.20 2.10 -5.28
CA VAL A 126 -0.38 3.33 -5.29
C VAL A 126 0.87 3.11 -4.45
N ASP A 127 2.03 3.23 -5.08
CA ASP A 127 3.32 3.09 -4.40
C ASP A 127 3.80 4.43 -3.85
N LEU A 128 3.90 4.53 -2.52
CA LEU A 128 4.43 5.68 -1.80
C LEU A 128 5.87 5.48 -1.30
N THR A 129 6.51 4.34 -1.57
CA THR A 129 7.88 4.08 -1.08
C THR A 129 8.91 5.03 -1.67
N GLY A 130 8.68 5.51 -2.90
CA GLY A 130 9.52 6.50 -3.58
C GLY A 130 9.16 7.96 -3.27
N THR A 131 8.09 8.24 -2.50
CA THR A 131 7.69 9.60 -2.13
C THR A 131 8.48 10.13 -0.93
N GLY A 132 9.75 9.81 -0.87
CA GLY A 132 10.70 10.00 0.19
C GLY A 132 10.60 11.31 0.97
N THR A 133 10.96 11.21 2.20
CA THR A 133 11.51 12.23 3.09
C THR A 133 11.70 13.60 2.43
N GLY A 134 10.73 14.47 2.59
CA GLY A 134 10.80 15.92 2.66
C GLY A 134 11.81 16.73 1.83
N ALA A 135 12.05 16.40 0.57
CA ALA A 135 12.59 17.38 -0.38
C ALA A 135 11.41 18.14 -1.01
N GLY A 136 10.88 19.14 -0.30
CA GLY A 136 9.99 20.13 -0.90
C GLY A 136 10.70 20.82 -2.09
N PRO A 137 9.97 21.18 -3.17
CA PRO A 137 10.57 21.92 -4.27
C PRO A 137 11.06 23.27 -3.76
N GLY A 138 12.40 23.44 -3.72
CA GLY A 138 13.02 24.73 -3.57
C GLY A 138 13.46 25.15 -2.17
N ARG A 139 14.44 24.44 -1.59
CA ARG A 139 15.43 25.04 -0.69
C ARG A 139 16.80 24.44 -0.98
N THR A 140 17.48 24.98 -2.00
CA THR A 140 18.93 24.92 -2.06
C THR A 140 19.47 25.91 -1.03
N SER A 141 19.76 25.44 0.17
CA SER A 141 20.64 26.17 1.08
C SER A 141 22.08 25.74 0.78
N PRO A 142 22.96 26.66 0.38
CA PRO A 142 24.33 26.33 0.03
C PRO A 142 25.27 26.31 1.24
N ASP A 143 24.82 25.90 2.42
CA ASP A 143 25.71 25.82 3.58
C ASP A 143 25.23 24.78 4.59
N SER A 144 25.55 23.52 4.34
CA SER A 144 25.65 22.53 5.40
C SER A 144 26.75 21.54 4.99
N GLY A 145 27.93 21.76 5.57
CA GLY A 145 29.05 20.83 5.47
C GLY A 145 28.65 19.45 6.02
N THR A 146 28.18 18.59 5.16
CA THR A 146 27.89 17.20 5.49
C THR A 146 29.18 16.42 5.37
N SER A 147 29.66 15.86 6.47
CA SER A 147 30.76 14.90 6.49
C SER A 147 30.44 13.73 5.57
N PRO A 148 31.40 13.27 4.73
CA PRO A 148 31.21 12.10 3.89
C PRO A 148 31.30 10.85 4.76
N GLY A 149 30.20 10.22 5.11
CA GLY A 149 30.26 8.98 5.88
C GLY A 149 28.93 8.31 6.26
N GLU A 150 27.82 8.97 6.15
CA GLU A 150 26.53 8.35 6.55
C GLU A 150 25.58 8.41 5.37
N ALA A 151 25.58 7.34 4.59
CA ALA A 151 24.52 7.12 3.59
C ALA A 151 23.23 6.89 4.39
N ALA A 152 22.39 7.94 4.52
CA ALA A 152 21.06 7.81 5.08
C ALA A 152 20.32 6.73 4.32
N ILE A 153 19.87 5.69 5.02
CA ILE A 153 19.01 4.64 4.46
C ILE A 153 17.74 5.35 4.00
N PRO A 154 17.36 5.25 2.70
CA PRO A 154 16.12 5.85 2.23
C PRO A 154 14.94 5.24 2.99
N GLY A 155 14.30 6.01 3.88
CA GLY A 155 13.12 5.53 4.61
C GLY A 155 13.07 5.78 6.12
N ASP A 156 14.19 6.13 6.77
CA ASP A 156 14.26 6.26 8.24
C ASP A 156 13.58 7.51 8.84
N GLY A 157 13.11 8.43 8.02
CA GLY A 157 12.39 9.62 8.49
C GLY A 157 10.87 9.45 8.45
N PRO A 158 10.11 10.20 9.28
CA PRO A 158 8.65 10.20 9.20
C PRO A 158 8.20 10.62 7.79
N PRO A 159 7.06 10.07 7.30
CA PRO A 159 6.56 10.43 5.97
C PRO A 159 6.28 11.93 5.93
N GLY A 160 6.74 12.59 4.88
CA GLY A 160 6.44 14.00 4.67
C GLY A 160 4.93 14.24 4.53
N ALA A 161 4.47 15.47 4.82
CA ALA A 161 3.06 15.83 4.69
C ALA A 161 2.50 15.54 3.28
N ALA A 162 3.34 15.65 2.24
CA ALA A 162 2.96 15.31 0.87
C ALA A 162 2.60 13.83 0.71
N ALA A 163 3.36 12.91 1.30
CA ALA A 163 3.06 11.48 1.25
C ALA A 163 1.72 11.15 1.94
N LEU A 164 1.44 11.79 3.08
CA LEU A 164 0.16 11.62 3.79
C LEU A 164 -1.02 12.20 3.00
N ALA A 165 -0.83 13.35 2.36
CA ALA A 165 -1.86 13.94 1.49
C ALA A 165 -2.15 13.03 0.29
N VAL A 166 -1.11 12.46 -0.33
CA VAL A 166 -1.28 11.49 -1.43
C VAL A 166 -1.98 10.23 -0.96
N ALA A 167 -1.64 9.68 0.21
CA ALA A 167 -2.33 8.54 0.79
C ALA A 167 -3.83 8.83 0.98
N ALA A 168 -4.17 9.98 1.57
CA ALA A 168 -5.56 10.40 1.75
C ALA A 168 -6.29 10.57 0.41
N LEU A 169 -5.67 11.22 -0.58
CA LEU A 169 -6.23 11.36 -1.93
C LEU A 169 -6.42 10.02 -2.62
N SER A 170 -5.46 9.10 -2.49
CA SER A 170 -5.56 7.75 -3.04
C SER A 170 -6.78 7.02 -2.48
N GLY A 171 -6.97 7.07 -1.17
CA GLY A 171 -8.15 6.54 -0.51
C GLY A 171 -9.44 7.22 -0.98
N TRP A 172 -9.44 8.56 -1.09
CA TRP A 172 -10.59 9.34 -1.57
C TRP A 172 -11.00 8.97 -3.00
N LEU A 173 -10.03 8.81 -3.89
CA LEU A 173 -10.25 8.48 -5.30
C LEU A 173 -10.60 6.99 -5.50
N GLY A 174 -10.43 6.14 -4.50
CA GLY A 174 -10.81 4.73 -4.56
C GLY A 174 -9.70 3.80 -5.01
N ALA A 175 -8.44 4.13 -4.74
CA ALA A 175 -7.34 3.17 -4.85
C ALA A 175 -7.64 1.93 -4.00
N ALA A 176 -7.35 0.75 -4.53
CA ALA A 176 -7.59 -0.51 -3.84
C ALA A 176 -6.53 -0.76 -2.74
N VAL A 177 -5.28 -0.38 -3.01
CA VAL A 177 -4.13 -0.60 -2.12
C VAL A 177 -3.24 0.64 -2.12
N VAL A 178 -2.69 0.99 -0.96
CA VAL A 178 -1.59 1.95 -0.80
C VAL A 178 -0.40 1.21 -0.20
N ARG A 179 0.76 1.28 -0.86
CA ARG A 179 2.02 0.66 -0.45
C ARG A 179 2.93 1.68 0.20
N THR A 180 3.51 1.37 1.37
CA THR A 180 4.32 2.32 2.15
C THR A 180 5.37 1.63 3.03
N LEU A 181 6.37 2.41 3.46
CA LEU A 181 7.31 2.06 4.54
C LEU A 181 6.83 2.57 5.92
N HIS A 182 5.76 3.38 5.98
CA HIS A 182 5.30 4.06 7.19
C HIS A 182 3.84 3.70 7.51
N PRO A 183 3.57 2.52 8.08
CA PRO A 183 2.21 2.01 8.24
C PRO A 183 1.32 2.91 9.10
N GLN A 184 1.74 3.25 10.31
CA GLN A 184 0.87 3.94 11.27
C GLN A 184 0.36 5.31 10.78
N PRO A 185 1.21 6.26 10.29
CA PRO A 185 0.71 7.56 9.83
C PRO A 185 -0.13 7.44 8.55
N VAL A 186 0.21 6.54 7.64
CA VAL A 186 -0.57 6.29 6.42
C VAL A 186 -1.93 5.67 6.77
N ARG A 187 -1.96 4.70 7.71
CA ARG A 187 -3.22 4.12 8.20
C ARG A 187 -4.16 5.18 8.76
N ARG A 188 -3.63 6.12 9.56
CA ARG A 188 -4.43 7.24 10.12
C ARG A 188 -5.00 8.14 9.02
N ALA A 189 -4.22 8.44 7.99
CA ALA A 189 -4.68 9.24 6.85
C ALA A 189 -5.79 8.53 6.06
N LEU A 190 -5.66 7.23 5.82
CA LEU A 190 -6.68 6.41 5.16
C LEU A 190 -7.94 6.29 6.02
N ASP A 191 -7.81 6.05 7.32
CA ASP A 191 -8.95 5.93 8.25
C ASP A 191 -9.74 7.25 8.37
N LEU A 192 -9.05 8.38 8.35
CA LEU A 192 -9.71 9.69 8.28
C LEU A 192 -10.51 9.83 6.98
N THR A 193 -9.90 9.49 5.86
CA THR A 193 -10.56 9.52 4.54
C THR A 193 -11.78 8.60 4.50
N ASP A 194 -11.67 7.39 5.02
CA ASP A 194 -12.76 6.43 5.08
C ASP A 194 -13.90 6.93 5.97
N SER A 195 -13.58 7.63 7.07
CA SER A 195 -14.59 8.25 7.94
C SER A 195 -15.34 9.38 7.22
N VAL A 196 -14.63 10.23 6.46
CA VAL A 196 -15.25 11.33 5.68
C VAL A 196 -16.10 10.77 4.54
N ARG A 197 -15.68 9.66 3.91
CA ARG A 197 -16.44 8.96 2.86
C ARG A 197 -17.65 8.18 3.40
N GLY A 198 -17.75 7.99 4.71
CA GLY A 198 -18.79 7.17 5.34
C GLY A 198 -18.58 5.67 5.18
N VAL A 199 -17.38 5.23 4.77
CA VAL A 199 -16.99 3.81 4.70
C VAL A 199 -16.76 3.23 6.10
N ARG A 200 -16.27 4.07 7.00
CA ARG A 200 -16.02 3.74 8.40
C ARG A 200 -16.85 4.65 9.31
N PRO A 201 -17.56 4.11 10.32
CA PRO A 201 -18.21 4.97 11.30
C PRO A 201 -17.13 5.79 12.04
N PRO A 202 -17.36 7.10 12.30
CA PRO A 202 -16.43 7.91 13.07
C PRO A 202 -16.30 7.34 14.48
N ALA A 203 -15.08 7.43 15.05
CA ALA A 203 -14.86 7.07 16.43
C ALA A 203 -15.77 7.97 17.31
N ARG A 204 -16.67 7.38 18.07
CA ARG A 204 -17.53 8.13 19.00
C ARG A 204 -16.68 8.67 20.13
N THR A 205 -16.42 9.97 20.11
CA THR A 205 -15.90 10.66 21.29
C THR A 205 -17.05 10.80 22.28
N VAL A 206 -17.07 10.00 23.32
CA VAL A 206 -17.96 10.21 24.46
C VAL A 206 -17.35 11.40 25.24
N ARG A 207 -17.82 12.61 24.97
CA ARG A 207 -17.55 13.73 25.86
C ARG A 207 -18.42 13.51 27.07
N GLY A 208 -17.83 13.07 28.17
CA GLY A 208 -18.45 13.15 29.47
C GLY A 208 -18.69 14.62 29.78
N LEU A 209 -19.95 15.05 29.76
CA LEU A 209 -20.33 16.29 30.40
C LEU A 209 -20.28 15.97 31.90
N ALA A 210 -19.25 16.52 32.57
CA ALA A 210 -19.20 16.60 34.02
C ALA A 210 -20.09 17.75 34.50
#